data_5d6921a1d88cd7caa6ed36e8504be07c
#
_entry.id   5d6921a1d88cd7caa6ed36e8504be07c
#
_cell.length_a   1.000
_cell.length_b   1.000
_cell.length_c   1.000
_cell.angle_alpha   90.00
_cell.angle_beta   90.00
_cell.angle_gamma   90.00
#
_symmetry.space_group_name_H-M   'P 1'
#
loop_
_entity.id
_entity.type
_entity.pdbx_description
1 polymer ?
#
loop_
_entity_poly.entity_id
_entity_poly.type
_entity_poly.pdbx_seq_one_letter_code
_entity_poly.pdbx_strand_id
1 'polypeptide(L)'
;MEKYNEFAGVYTLLLTPFNLDRSIDYRGYEEYVDWQSSFKPQHLFAVCGSSEMSALTPEERVKCAGLAVKNSNGVPVFATANLAESFDDQIEEMKRMEAKGVSGHVFVTKGMCDRHGELYDYLTSLAAHTE
;
A
#
# COMPACT_ATOMS: atom_id res chain seq x y z
N MET A 1 -3.78 8.69 -24.38
CA MET A 1 -3.29 9.66 -23.37
C MET A 1 -4.24 9.83 -22.18
N GLU A 2 -5.54 9.72 -22.36
CA GLU A 2 -6.52 9.83 -21.25
C GLU A 2 -6.41 8.71 -20.21
N LYS A 3 -6.02 7.49 -20.62
CA LYS A 3 -5.99 6.29 -19.76
C LYS A 3 -4.95 6.32 -18.60
N TYR A 4 -3.97 7.22 -18.65
CA TYR A 4 -2.95 7.36 -17.59
C TYR A 4 -3.16 8.57 -16.68
N ASN A 5 -4.19 9.35 -16.93
CA ASN A 5 -4.45 10.59 -16.19
C ASN A 5 -4.99 10.31 -14.76
N GLU A 6 -5.63 9.18 -14.56
CA GLU A 6 -6.14 8.75 -13.25
C GLU A 6 -5.05 8.45 -12.21
N PHE A 7 -3.84 8.11 -12.69
CA PHE A 7 -2.67 7.86 -11.82
C PHE A 7 -1.76 9.09 -11.67
N ALA A 8 -2.09 10.19 -12.34
CA ALA A 8 -1.31 11.41 -12.24
C ALA A 8 -1.65 12.15 -10.93
N GLY A 9 -0.64 12.80 -10.35
CA GLY A 9 -0.83 13.67 -9.20
C GLY A 9 0.08 13.38 -8.02
N VAL A 10 -0.28 13.93 -6.88
CA VAL A 10 0.46 13.79 -5.63
C VAL A 10 -0.03 12.54 -4.88
N TYR A 11 0.91 11.66 -4.56
CA TYR A 11 0.73 10.53 -3.66
C TYR A 11 1.28 10.90 -2.27
N THR A 12 0.40 11.18 -1.33
CA THR A 12 0.80 11.46 0.04
C THR A 12 1.16 10.16 0.76
N LEU A 13 2.42 10.05 1.17
CA LEU A 13 2.90 8.89 1.92
C LEU A 13 2.33 8.91 3.35
N LEU A 14 1.74 7.81 3.77
CA LEU A 14 1.22 7.66 5.12
C LEU A 14 2.28 7.03 6.04
N LEU A 15 2.63 7.75 7.10
CA LEU A 15 3.54 7.25 8.14
C LEU A 15 2.77 6.33 9.10
N THR A 16 3.48 5.40 9.74
CA THR A 16 2.91 4.54 10.78
C THR A 16 3.31 5.08 12.16
N PRO A 17 2.37 5.60 12.96
CA PRO A 17 2.67 6.00 14.34
C PRO A 17 2.78 4.77 15.24
N PHE A 18 3.74 4.79 16.16
CA PHE A 18 3.97 3.72 17.13
C PHE A 18 3.83 4.24 18.57
N ASN A 19 3.30 3.42 19.43
CA ASN A 19 3.32 3.61 20.86
C ASN A 19 4.74 3.41 21.44
N LEU A 20 4.96 3.79 22.68
CA LEU A 20 6.25 3.61 23.37
C LEU A 20 6.67 2.14 23.48
N ASP A 21 5.72 1.21 23.52
CA ASP A 21 5.94 -0.24 23.55
C ASP A 21 6.19 -0.85 22.14
N ARG A 22 6.27 0.01 21.11
CA ARG A 22 6.45 -0.34 19.69
C ARG A 22 5.25 -0.98 19.00
N SER A 23 4.10 -1.07 19.66
CA SER A 23 2.85 -1.42 18.98
C SER A 23 2.38 -0.25 18.09
N ILE A 24 1.60 -0.54 17.05
CA ILE A 24 1.04 0.50 16.20
C ILE A 24 -0.04 1.26 16.98
N ASP A 25 0.05 2.59 16.97
CA ASP A 25 -1.03 3.46 17.42
C ASP A 25 -2.09 3.59 16.33
N TYR A 26 -2.99 2.63 16.28
CA TYR A 26 -4.05 2.61 15.26
C TYR A 26 -5.00 3.80 15.35
N ARG A 27 -5.24 4.33 16.55
CA ARG A 27 -6.08 5.50 16.71
C ARG A 27 -5.40 6.74 16.15
N GLY A 28 -4.14 6.95 16.52
CA GLY A 28 -3.34 8.03 15.96
C GLY A 28 -3.18 7.92 14.45
N TYR A 29 -3.10 6.69 13.92
CA TYR A 29 -3.08 6.43 12.48
C TYR A 29 -4.37 6.87 11.78
N GLU A 30 -5.54 6.53 12.33
CA GLU A 30 -6.84 6.93 11.75
C GLU A 30 -6.98 8.46 11.75
N GLU A 31 -6.66 9.13 12.86
CA GLU A 31 -6.68 10.60 12.97
C GLU A 31 -5.69 11.26 11.98
N TYR A 32 -4.51 10.68 11.81
CA TYR A 32 -3.50 11.16 10.87
C TYR A 32 -3.95 11.00 9.40
N VAL A 33 -4.56 9.88 9.03
CA VAL A 33 -5.09 9.66 7.68
C VAL A 33 -6.21 10.65 7.37
N ASP A 34 -7.13 10.86 8.28
CA ASP A 34 -8.21 11.85 8.15
C ASP A 34 -7.64 13.26 7.93
N TRP A 35 -6.66 13.63 8.74
CA TRP A 35 -5.96 14.92 8.60
C TRP A 35 -5.27 15.07 7.24
N GLN A 36 -4.53 14.07 6.78
CA GLN A 36 -3.88 14.09 5.46
C GLN A 36 -4.90 14.18 4.33
N SER A 37 -6.01 13.45 4.45
CA SER A 37 -7.10 13.46 3.47
C SER A 37 -7.79 14.82 3.35
N SER A 38 -7.80 15.61 4.43
CA SER A 38 -8.39 16.95 4.44
C SER A 38 -7.73 17.93 3.47
N PHE A 39 -6.47 17.69 3.10
CA PHE A 39 -5.73 18.47 2.08
C PHE A 39 -6.08 18.06 0.65
N LYS A 40 -6.92 17.03 0.47
CA LYS A 40 -7.39 16.54 -0.83
C LYS A 40 -6.25 16.21 -1.82
N PRO A 41 -5.25 15.41 -1.43
CA PRO A 41 -4.27 14.92 -2.38
C PRO A 41 -4.97 14.08 -3.45
N GLN A 42 -4.35 13.84 -4.60
CA GLN A 42 -4.92 12.97 -5.61
C GLN A 42 -4.96 11.51 -5.12
N HIS A 43 -3.95 11.08 -4.36
CA HIS A 43 -3.84 9.72 -3.85
C HIS A 43 -3.19 9.70 -2.46
N LEU A 44 -3.52 8.66 -1.67
CA LEU A 44 -2.79 8.29 -0.46
C LEU A 44 -1.99 7.02 -0.73
N PHE A 45 -0.79 6.94 -0.19
CA PHE A 45 0.05 5.75 -0.31
C PHE A 45 0.34 5.20 1.09
N ALA A 46 -0.38 4.14 1.44
CA ALA A 46 -0.21 3.37 2.68
C ALA A 46 0.83 2.26 2.49
N VAL A 47 1.39 1.78 3.59
CA VAL A 47 2.31 0.62 3.58
C VAL A 47 3.44 0.82 2.57
N CYS A 48 4.18 1.91 2.71
CA CYS A 48 5.34 2.23 1.88
C CYS A 48 6.65 2.18 2.69
N GLY A 49 7.76 2.47 2.06
CA GLY A 49 9.06 2.54 2.74
C GLY A 49 9.06 3.48 3.93
N SER A 50 8.48 4.67 3.79
CA SER A 50 8.34 5.67 4.86
C SER A 50 7.37 5.24 5.97
N SER A 51 6.48 4.28 5.70
CA SER A 51 5.58 3.68 6.70
C SER A 51 6.25 2.56 7.50
N GLU A 52 7.55 2.32 7.32
CA GLU A 52 8.29 1.21 7.92
C GLU A 52 7.70 -0.18 7.56
N MET A 53 7.22 -0.33 6.34
CA MET A 53 6.47 -1.50 5.86
C MET A 53 7.16 -2.84 6.12
N SER A 54 8.50 -2.86 6.11
CA SER A 54 9.30 -4.06 6.36
C SER A 54 9.32 -4.50 7.84
N ALA A 55 8.96 -3.61 8.75
CA ALA A 55 8.83 -3.89 10.19
C ALA A 55 7.42 -4.35 10.57
N LEU A 56 6.45 -4.24 9.66
CA LEU A 56 5.05 -4.61 9.90
C LEU A 56 4.81 -6.06 9.49
N THR A 57 4.02 -6.78 10.28
CA THR A 57 3.50 -8.10 9.90
C THR A 57 2.49 -7.98 8.74
N PRO A 58 2.21 -9.06 7.99
CA PRO A 58 1.18 -9.05 6.96
C PRO A 58 -0.19 -8.57 7.47
N GLU A 59 -0.58 -8.98 8.68
CA GLU A 59 -1.82 -8.56 9.33
C GLU A 59 -1.85 -7.06 9.61
N GLU A 60 -0.76 -6.52 10.11
CA GLU A 60 -0.61 -5.08 10.38
C GLU A 60 -0.65 -4.28 9.08
N ARG A 61 0.02 -4.74 8.01
CA ARG A 61 -0.03 -4.08 6.70
C ARG A 61 -1.44 -4.02 6.13
N VAL A 62 -2.15 -5.15 6.13
CA VAL A 62 -3.55 -5.21 5.65
C VAL A 62 -4.46 -4.33 6.52
N LYS A 63 -4.25 -4.31 7.84
CA LYS A 63 -5.03 -3.47 8.74
C LYS A 63 -4.76 -1.98 8.51
N CYS A 64 -3.51 -1.56 8.36
CA CYS A 64 -3.17 -0.17 8.07
C CYS A 64 -3.74 0.27 6.72
N ALA A 65 -3.62 -0.56 5.68
CA ALA A 65 -4.24 -0.27 4.38
C ALA A 65 -5.76 -0.09 4.49
N GLY A 66 -6.44 -0.98 5.21
CA GLY A 66 -7.88 -0.89 5.44
C GLY A 66 -8.31 0.34 6.23
N LEU A 67 -7.55 0.72 7.26
CA LEU A 67 -7.80 1.94 8.04
C LEU A 67 -7.54 3.20 7.20
N ALA A 68 -6.55 3.16 6.32
CA ALA A 68 -6.30 4.24 5.37
C ALA A 68 -7.51 4.44 4.44
N VAL A 69 -8.04 3.36 3.86
CA VAL A 69 -9.26 3.43 3.04
C VAL A 69 -10.44 3.98 3.82
N LYS A 70 -10.68 3.45 5.03
CA LYS A 70 -11.79 3.88 5.89
C LYS A 70 -11.79 5.38 6.18
N ASN A 71 -10.60 5.97 6.38
CA ASN A 71 -10.44 7.36 6.80
C ASN A 71 -9.94 8.28 5.67
N SER A 72 -9.92 7.78 4.42
CA SER A 72 -9.43 8.54 3.25
C SER A 72 -10.35 9.64 2.76
N ASN A 73 -11.58 9.72 3.27
CA ASN A 73 -12.60 10.68 2.81
C ASN A 73 -12.83 10.63 1.28
N GLY A 74 -12.74 9.43 0.71
CA GLY A 74 -12.91 9.20 -0.73
C GLY A 74 -11.65 9.41 -1.59
N VAL A 75 -10.53 9.79 -0.99
CA VAL A 75 -9.24 9.82 -1.71
C VAL A 75 -8.79 8.39 -1.99
N PRO A 76 -8.44 8.03 -3.25
CA PRO A 76 -7.96 6.69 -3.57
C PRO A 76 -6.70 6.32 -2.78
N VAL A 77 -6.67 5.10 -2.26
CA VAL A 77 -5.55 4.56 -1.46
C VAL A 77 -4.80 3.50 -2.24
N PHE A 78 -3.49 3.67 -2.35
CA PHE A 78 -2.55 2.68 -2.89
C PHE A 78 -1.73 2.07 -1.75
N ALA A 79 -1.32 0.81 -1.89
CA ALA A 79 -0.50 0.14 -0.89
C ALA A 79 0.51 -0.81 -1.54
N THR A 80 1.66 -1.02 -0.87
CA THR A 80 2.60 -2.06 -1.28
C THR A 80 2.07 -3.42 -0.86
N ALA A 81 2.03 -4.39 -1.77
CA ALA A 81 1.39 -5.68 -1.52
C ALA A 81 2.30 -6.91 -1.73
N ASN A 82 3.54 -6.74 -2.22
CA ASN A 82 4.42 -7.87 -2.53
C ASN A 82 5.60 -8.01 -1.54
N LEU A 83 5.34 -7.84 -0.26
CA LEU A 83 6.39 -7.90 0.78
C LEU A 83 6.60 -9.30 1.36
N ALA A 84 5.60 -10.17 1.31
CA ALA A 84 5.70 -11.55 1.78
C ALA A 84 6.78 -12.33 1.01
N GLU A 85 7.28 -13.42 1.61
CA GLU A 85 8.37 -14.20 1.01
C GLU A 85 7.90 -15.02 -0.18
N SER A 86 6.79 -15.77 -0.03
CA SER A 86 6.26 -16.61 -1.10
C SER A 86 5.36 -15.81 -2.03
N PHE A 87 5.32 -16.23 -3.30
CA PHE A 87 4.44 -15.64 -4.31
C PHE A 87 2.96 -15.77 -3.92
N ASP A 88 2.56 -16.93 -3.39
CA ASP A 88 1.18 -17.17 -2.98
C ASP A 88 0.76 -16.28 -1.80
N ASP A 89 1.64 -16.07 -0.81
CA ASP A 89 1.37 -15.17 0.30
C ASP A 89 1.28 -13.70 -0.16
N GLN A 90 2.06 -13.32 -1.17
CA GLN A 90 1.96 -11.97 -1.77
C GLN A 90 0.58 -11.76 -2.43
N ILE A 91 0.10 -12.75 -3.18
CA ILE A 91 -1.23 -12.71 -3.80
C ILE A 91 -2.31 -12.67 -2.73
N GLU A 92 -2.19 -13.48 -1.68
CA GLU A 92 -3.17 -13.48 -0.59
C GLU A 92 -3.22 -12.10 0.11
N GLU A 93 -2.07 -11.52 0.45
CA GLU A 93 -2.00 -10.21 1.07
C GLU A 93 -2.62 -9.13 0.15
N MET A 94 -2.34 -9.17 -1.14
CA MET A 94 -2.89 -8.29 -2.16
C MET A 94 -4.42 -8.36 -2.19
N LYS A 95 -5.00 -9.55 -2.28
CA LYS A 95 -6.45 -9.77 -2.28
C LYS A 95 -7.11 -9.31 -0.98
N ARG A 96 -6.45 -9.49 0.15
CA ARG A 96 -6.94 -9.00 1.45
C ARG A 96 -6.99 -7.47 1.49
N MET A 97 -6.02 -6.79 0.88
CA MET A 97 -6.02 -5.33 0.76
C MET A 97 -7.11 -4.84 -0.20
N GLU A 98 -7.30 -5.51 -1.34
CA GLU A 98 -8.40 -5.23 -2.29
C GLU A 98 -9.77 -5.37 -1.62
N ALA A 99 -9.97 -6.42 -0.84
CA ALA A 99 -11.19 -6.61 -0.04
C ALA A 99 -11.44 -5.50 1.00
N LYS A 100 -10.42 -4.70 1.35
CA LYS A 100 -10.54 -3.50 2.18
C LYS A 100 -10.82 -2.23 1.36
N GLY A 101 -10.80 -2.31 0.04
CA GLY A 101 -11.07 -1.19 -0.85
C GLY A 101 -9.83 -0.41 -1.29
N VAL A 102 -8.62 -1.01 -1.20
CA VAL A 102 -7.41 -0.44 -1.78
C VAL A 102 -7.60 -0.29 -3.29
N SER A 103 -7.28 0.89 -3.82
CA SER A 103 -7.56 1.26 -5.21
C SER A 103 -6.50 0.77 -6.20
N GLY A 104 -5.34 0.34 -5.70
CA GLY A 104 -4.26 -0.20 -6.51
C GLY A 104 -3.03 -0.53 -5.68
N HIS A 105 -2.12 -1.28 -6.30
CA HIS A 105 -0.92 -1.77 -5.63
C HIS A 105 0.35 -1.15 -6.20
N VAL A 106 1.32 -0.96 -5.31
CA VAL A 106 2.70 -0.63 -5.67
C VAL A 106 3.55 -1.87 -5.41
N PHE A 107 4.29 -2.32 -6.42
CA PHE A 107 5.17 -3.46 -6.30
C PHE A 107 6.63 -3.02 -6.14
N VAL A 108 7.31 -3.58 -5.15
CA VAL A 108 8.75 -3.40 -4.97
C VAL A 108 9.52 -4.42 -5.81
N THR A 109 10.65 -4.02 -6.34
CA THR A 109 11.45 -4.85 -7.27
C THR A 109 12.27 -5.93 -6.57
N LYS A 110 12.31 -5.95 -5.23
CA LYS A 110 13.02 -6.95 -4.40
C LYS A 110 14.48 -7.20 -4.81
N GLY A 111 15.18 -6.15 -5.23
CA GLY A 111 16.58 -6.27 -5.65
C GLY A 111 16.79 -6.95 -7.00
N MET A 112 15.74 -7.10 -7.81
CA MET A 112 15.80 -7.74 -9.14
C MET A 112 16.10 -6.76 -10.28
N CYS A 113 16.52 -5.54 -9.99
CA CYS A 113 16.71 -4.48 -11.00
C CYS A 113 17.71 -4.87 -12.11
N ASP A 114 18.69 -5.72 -11.82
CA ASP A 114 19.67 -6.20 -12.80
C ASP A 114 19.20 -7.42 -13.60
N ARG A 115 18.04 -7.96 -13.29
CA ARG A 115 17.45 -9.17 -13.89
C ARG A 115 16.17 -8.81 -14.64
N HIS A 116 16.28 -7.98 -15.68
CA HIS A 116 15.12 -7.36 -16.36
C HIS A 116 14.05 -8.35 -16.83
N GLY A 117 14.43 -9.51 -17.41
CA GLY A 117 13.48 -10.52 -17.85
C GLY A 117 12.72 -11.15 -16.69
N GLU A 118 13.42 -11.57 -15.65
CA GLU A 118 12.82 -12.16 -14.44
C GLU A 118 11.92 -11.16 -13.71
N LEU A 119 12.35 -9.90 -13.63
CA LEU A 119 11.56 -8.83 -13.02
C LEU A 119 10.27 -8.58 -13.80
N TYR A 120 10.36 -8.53 -15.12
CA TYR A 120 9.19 -8.37 -16.00
C TYR A 120 8.19 -9.50 -15.80
N ASP A 121 8.65 -10.75 -15.84
CA ASP A 121 7.79 -11.92 -15.66
C ASP A 121 7.16 -11.94 -14.27
N TYR A 122 7.93 -11.61 -13.23
CA TYR A 122 7.44 -11.53 -11.86
C TYR A 122 6.34 -10.46 -11.69
N LEU A 123 6.60 -9.24 -12.13
CA LEU A 123 5.63 -8.14 -12.00
C LEU A 123 4.37 -8.38 -12.83
N THR A 124 4.53 -8.94 -14.03
CA THR A 124 3.39 -9.30 -14.90
C THR A 124 2.54 -10.40 -14.27
N SER A 125 3.19 -11.38 -13.64
CA SER A 125 2.49 -12.47 -12.93
C SER A 125 1.72 -11.93 -11.72
N LEU A 126 2.28 -11.00 -10.94
CA LEU A 126 1.55 -10.33 -9.84
C LEU A 126 0.35 -9.54 -10.38
N ALA A 127 0.58 -8.73 -11.41
CA ALA A 127 -0.46 -7.88 -12.00
C ALA A 127 -1.64 -8.69 -12.57
N ALA A 128 -1.42 -9.94 -13.00
CA ALA A 128 -2.48 -10.82 -13.47
C ALA A 128 -3.47 -11.25 -12.36
N HIS A 129 -3.16 -11.03 -11.10
CA HIS A 129 -4.00 -11.37 -9.94
C HIS A 129 -4.70 -10.17 -9.29
N THR A 130 -4.48 -8.94 -9.81
CA THR A 130 -5.21 -7.74 -9.38
C THR A 130 -6.54 -7.63 -10.13
N GLU A 131 -7.53 -7.00 -9.50
CA GLU A 131 -8.81 -6.64 -10.14
C GLU A 131 -8.75 -5.29 -10.87
#